data_d3c0ec25478a04e8ff5859035608752e
#
_entry.id   d3c0ec25478a04e8ff5859035608752e
#
_cell.length_a   1.000
_cell.length_b   1.000
_cell.length_c   1.000
_cell.angle_alpha   90.00
_cell.angle_beta   90.00
_cell.angle_gamma   90.00
#
_symmetry.space_group_name_H-M   'P 1'
#
loop_
_entity.id
_entity.type
_entity.pdbx_description
1 polymer ?
#
loop_
_entity_poly.entity_id
_entity_poly.type
_entity_poly.pdbx_seq_one_letter_code
_entity_poly.pdbx_strand_id
1 'polypeptide(L)'
;MRYTGPKKKLCRREGKNLFGSEKYSVEGGKRKHLRKNASRMGLYGQQLRAKQATKRMFGCSEKQFANYFKKAARMQGNTLENMQRLLETRLDVAVLKANFARTIMQARQFVSHAHFVVNGQKVDIPSYQISAGDVIEVREKLKDTPLYKTLQLESEEFLKNNKSGKVSAVDWIDADPKAFKITIKRLPETQDYDQSVDMRKIIEFYSK
;
A
#
# COMPACT_ATOMS: atom_id res chain seq x y z
N MET A 1 5.67 2.99 -15.18
CA MET A 1 7.03 3.57 -15.04
C MET A 1 7.41 3.57 -13.56
N ARG A 2 8.59 3.05 -13.21
CA ARG A 2 9.10 2.96 -11.83
C ARG A 2 9.86 4.26 -11.49
N TYR A 3 9.57 4.88 -10.34
CA TYR A 3 10.36 6.02 -9.86
C TYR A 3 11.73 5.56 -9.35
N THR A 4 12.80 6.01 -10.00
CA THR A 4 14.20 5.66 -9.67
C THR A 4 14.96 6.77 -8.94
N GLY A 5 14.33 7.93 -8.77
CA GLY A 5 14.95 9.10 -8.13
C GLY A 5 15.07 8.97 -6.59
N PRO A 6 15.60 10.01 -5.93
CA PRO A 6 15.91 9.99 -4.49
C PRO A 6 14.65 9.98 -3.62
N LYS A 7 14.29 8.81 -3.08
CA LYS A 7 13.09 8.57 -2.26
C LYS A 7 13.06 9.42 -0.98
N LYS A 8 14.21 9.60 -0.31
CA LYS A 8 14.30 10.42 0.91
C LYS A 8 13.94 11.90 0.67
N LYS A 9 14.19 12.42 -0.54
CA LYS A 9 13.77 13.78 -0.93
C LYS A 9 12.24 13.88 -0.99
N LEU A 10 11.57 12.84 -1.49
CA LEU A 10 10.11 12.79 -1.53
C LEU A 10 9.50 12.74 -0.12
N CYS A 11 10.00 11.84 0.74
CA CYS A 11 9.52 11.75 2.13
C CYS A 11 9.69 13.07 2.88
N ARG A 12 10.85 13.73 2.75
CA ARG A 12 11.07 15.06 3.35
C ARG A 12 10.12 16.11 2.83
N ARG A 13 9.81 16.07 1.53
CA ARG A 13 8.92 17.03 0.88
C ARG A 13 7.48 16.91 1.39
N GLU A 14 7.01 15.69 1.60
CA GLU A 14 5.65 15.42 2.09
C GLU A 14 5.58 15.37 3.62
N GLY A 15 6.72 15.40 4.32
CA GLY A 15 6.77 15.33 5.78
C GLY A 15 6.42 13.98 6.37
N LYS A 16 6.32 12.92 5.54
CA LYS A 16 5.90 11.57 5.91
C LYS A 16 6.84 10.52 5.33
N ASN A 17 6.95 9.37 6.00
CA ASN A 17 7.58 8.19 5.42
C ASN A 17 6.61 7.53 4.43
N LEU A 18 6.81 7.78 3.13
CA LEU A 18 5.92 7.30 2.06
C LEU A 18 6.17 5.84 1.66
N PHE A 19 7.27 5.24 2.10
CA PHE A 19 7.72 3.95 1.59
C PHE A 19 7.85 2.87 2.66
N GLY A 20 7.47 3.16 3.91
CA GLY A 20 7.44 2.21 5.01
C GLY A 20 8.80 1.81 5.60
N SER A 21 9.91 2.05 4.91
CA SER A 21 11.25 1.70 5.40
C SER A 21 11.79 2.75 6.36
N GLU A 22 12.38 2.35 7.49
CA GLU A 22 13.04 3.23 8.47
C GLU A 22 14.12 4.13 7.85
N LYS A 23 14.81 3.63 6.82
CA LYS A 23 15.79 4.40 6.03
C LYS A 23 15.22 5.73 5.51
N TYR A 24 13.92 5.83 5.34
CA TYR A 24 13.21 7.01 4.82
C TYR A 24 12.47 7.78 5.90
N SER A 25 12.68 7.46 7.18
CA SER A 25 12.16 8.25 8.29
C SER A 25 12.54 9.73 8.15
N VAL A 26 11.57 10.58 8.45
CA VAL A 26 11.73 12.05 8.39
C VAL A 26 12.11 12.62 9.74
N GLU A 27 12.00 11.82 10.80
CA GLU A 27 12.35 12.22 12.18
C GLU A 27 13.87 12.35 12.36
N GLY A 28 14.30 13.40 13.04
CA GLY A 28 15.73 13.63 13.36
C GLY A 28 16.59 14.29 12.28
N GLY A 29 16.04 14.64 11.12
CA GLY A 29 16.82 15.28 10.04
C GLY A 29 17.18 16.76 10.33
N LYS A 30 18.46 17.15 10.14
CA LYS A 30 19.00 18.51 10.34
C LYS A 30 18.30 19.63 9.52
N ARG A 31 17.36 19.31 8.62
CA ARG A 31 16.66 20.27 7.74
C ARG A 31 15.20 20.47 8.14
N LYS A 32 14.97 21.06 9.33
CA LYS A 32 13.63 21.50 9.78
C LYS A 32 13.03 22.62 8.91
N HIS A 33 13.83 23.28 8.06
CA HIS A 33 13.40 24.44 7.26
C HIS A 33 12.31 24.14 6.21
N LEU A 34 12.22 22.91 5.70
CA LEU A 34 11.20 22.55 4.71
C LEU A 34 9.77 22.45 5.29
N ARG A 35 9.65 22.28 6.63
CA ARG A 35 8.34 22.25 7.32
C ARG A 35 7.73 23.65 7.50
N LYS A 36 8.57 24.71 7.64
CA LYS A 36 8.07 26.08 7.84
C LYS A 36 7.27 26.62 6.67
N ASN A 37 7.54 26.15 5.45
CA ASN A 37 6.84 26.62 4.26
C ASN A 37 5.51 25.87 3.99
N ALA A 38 5.25 24.75 4.67
CA ALA A 38 4.00 24.00 4.52
C ALA A 38 2.79 24.78 5.08
N SER A 39 2.98 25.56 6.14
CA SER A 39 1.93 26.37 6.77
C SER A 39 1.50 27.57 5.92
N ARG A 40 2.30 27.97 4.91
CA ARG A 40 2.02 29.08 4.00
C ARG A 40 1.48 28.63 2.65
N MET A 41 1.26 27.32 2.45
CA MET A 41 0.69 26.84 1.19
C MET A 41 -0.80 27.17 1.10
N GLY A 42 -1.21 27.79 -0.01
CA GLY A 42 -2.62 27.94 -0.34
C GLY A 42 -3.34 26.60 -0.49
N LEU A 43 -4.66 26.63 -0.52
CA LEU A 43 -5.52 25.43 -0.58
C LEU A 43 -5.14 24.48 -1.72
N TYR A 44 -4.93 24.99 -2.92
CA TYR A 44 -4.48 24.17 -4.07
C TYR A 44 -3.17 23.43 -3.78
N GLY A 45 -2.20 24.12 -3.19
CA GLY A 45 -0.93 23.50 -2.82
C GLY A 45 -1.08 22.35 -1.83
N GLN A 46 -1.98 22.49 -0.84
CA GLN A 46 -2.29 21.44 0.12
C GLN A 46 -2.95 20.22 -0.55
N GLN A 47 -3.94 20.45 -1.40
CA GLN A 47 -4.63 19.41 -2.17
C GLN A 47 -3.67 18.67 -3.10
N LEU A 48 -2.81 19.40 -3.80
CA LEU A 48 -1.77 18.81 -4.65
C LEU A 48 -0.79 17.92 -3.84
N ARG A 49 -0.39 18.37 -2.64
CA ARG A 49 0.49 17.59 -1.76
C ARG A 49 -0.17 16.31 -1.28
N ALA A 50 -1.40 16.37 -0.80
CA ALA A 50 -2.17 15.20 -0.39
C ALA A 50 -2.24 14.17 -1.53
N LYS A 51 -2.59 14.62 -2.74
CA LYS A 51 -2.62 13.78 -3.93
C LYS A 51 -1.26 13.13 -4.24
N GLN A 52 -0.19 13.91 -4.24
CA GLN A 52 1.15 13.41 -4.56
C GLN A 52 1.67 12.42 -3.52
N ALA A 53 1.40 12.66 -2.23
CA ALA A 53 1.78 11.76 -1.16
C ALA A 53 1.10 10.41 -1.33
N THR A 54 -0.23 10.39 -1.44
CA THR A 54 -1.03 9.17 -1.58
C THR A 54 -0.67 8.39 -2.83
N LYS A 55 -0.58 9.05 -3.98
CA LYS A 55 -0.15 8.41 -5.24
C LYS A 55 1.20 7.69 -5.10
N ARG A 56 2.15 8.28 -4.36
CA ARG A 56 3.47 7.69 -4.14
C ARG A 56 3.44 6.54 -3.14
N MET A 57 2.61 6.62 -2.10
CA MET A 57 2.42 5.53 -1.14
C MET A 57 1.95 4.25 -1.84
N PHE A 58 0.96 4.37 -2.72
CA PHE A 58 0.44 3.25 -3.51
C PHE A 58 1.26 2.94 -4.78
N GLY A 59 2.37 3.64 -5.02
CA GLY A 59 3.23 3.42 -6.19
C GLY A 59 2.54 3.61 -7.54
N CYS A 60 1.46 4.40 -7.62
CA CYS A 60 0.69 4.65 -8.83
C CYS A 60 1.31 5.75 -9.70
N SER A 61 1.13 5.64 -11.03
CA SER A 61 1.37 6.75 -11.95
C SER A 61 0.23 7.77 -11.86
N GLU A 62 0.41 8.97 -12.42
CA GLU A 62 -0.64 10.00 -12.42
C GLU A 62 -1.90 9.53 -13.16
N LYS A 63 -1.71 8.94 -14.35
CA LYS A 63 -2.83 8.40 -15.15
C LYS A 63 -3.59 7.30 -14.42
N GLN A 64 -2.88 6.38 -13.76
CA GLN A 64 -3.52 5.32 -12.98
C GLN A 64 -4.32 5.89 -11.82
N PHE A 65 -3.75 6.85 -11.08
CA PHE A 65 -4.40 7.46 -9.93
C PHE A 65 -5.66 8.25 -10.33
N ALA A 66 -5.60 9.02 -11.43
CA ALA A 66 -6.76 9.70 -11.99
C ALA A 66 -7.85 8.71 -12.47
N ASN A 67 -7.45 7.55 -13.02
CA ASN A 67 -8.40 6.51 -13.41
C ASN A 67 -9.11 5.89 -12.19
N TYR A 68 -8.41 5.70 -11.04
CA TYR A 68 -9.06 5.28 -9.80
C TYR A 68 -10.10 6.28 -9.34
N PHE A 69 -9.80 7.58 -9.39
CA PHE A 69 -10.80 8.60 -9.07
C PHE A 69 -12.02 8.53 -10.00
N LYS A 70 -11.79 8.46 -11.33
CA LYS A 70 -12.90 8.35 -12.30
C LYS A 70 -13.75 7.10 -12.10
N LYS A 71 -13.11 5.95 -11.74
CA LYS A 71 -13.82 4.72 -11.44
C LYS A 71 -14.64 4.88 -10.15
N ALA A 72 -14.06 5.44 -9.09
CA ALA A 72 -14.71 5.67 -7.81
C ALA A 72 -15.94 6.60 -7.93
N ALA A 73 -15.82 7.67 -8.74
CA ALA A 73 -16.91 8.62 -8.97
C ALA A 73 -18.09 8.02 -9.75
N ARG A 74 -17.88 6.94 -10.51
CA ARG A 74 -18.95 6.21 -11.23
C ARG A 74 -19.63 5.13 -10.39
N MET A 75 -19.00 4.72 -9.28
CA MET A 75 -19.58 3.72 -8.39
C MET A 75 -20.64 4.36 -7.50
N GLN A 76 -21.66 3.57 -7.13
CA GLN A 76 -22.66 4.00 -6.15
C GLN A 76 -22.03 4.25 -4.77
N GLY A 77 -22.56 5.21 -4.03
CA GLY A 77 -22.11 5.55 -2.68
C GLY A 77 -21.08 6.69 -2.63
N ASN A 78 -20.32 6.73 -1.55
CA ASN A 78 -19.37 7.80 -1.29
C ASN A 78 -18.09 7.62 -2.13
N THR A 79 -17.80 8.58 -3.00
CA THR A 79 -16.61 8.57 -3.88
C THR A 79 -15.31 8.42 -3.09
N LEU A 80 -15.24 9.01 -1.88
CA LEU A 80 -14.06 8.91 -1.01
C LEU A 80 -13.81 7.46 -0.59
N GLU A 81 -14.83 6.79 -0.06
CA GLU A 81 -14.74 5.40 0.39
C GLU A 81 -14.49 4.45 -0.79
N ASN A 82 -15.16 4.69 -1.90
CA ASN A 82 -14.95 3.92 -3.13
C ASN A 82 -13.50 4.01 -3.62
N MET A 83 -12.92 5.21 -3.60
CA MET A 83 -11.52 5.41 -4.01
C MET A 83 -10.54 4.75 -3.05
N GLN A 84 -10.77 4.85 -1.74
CA GLN A 84 -9.95 4.16 -0.74
C GLN A 84 -10.03 2.65 -0.92
N ARG A 85 -11.25 2.10 -1.05
CA ARG A 85 -11.45 0.67 -1.28
C ARG A 85 -10.72 0.19 -2.53
N LEU A 86 -10.84 0.91 -3.65
CA LEU A 86 -10.14 0.56 -4.90
C LEU A 86 -8.60 0.60 -4.77
N LEU A 87 -8.04 1.45 -3.93
CA LEU A 87 -6.60 1.51 -3.69
C LEU A 87 -6.14 0.40 -2.75
N GLU A 88 -6.94 0.07 -1.74
CA GLU A 88 -6.61 -0.94 -0.73
C GLU A 88 -6.78 -2.38 -1.24
N THR A 89 -7.77 -2.62 -2.12
CA THR A 89 -8.03 -3.94 -2.71
C THR A 89 -7.10 -4.32 -3.86
N ARG A 90 -6.01 -3.61 -4.05
CA ARG A 90 -4.98 -3.99 -5.02
C ARG A 90 -4.16 -5.17 -4.51
N LEU A 91 -3.80 -6.08 -5.39
CA LEU A 91 -3.00 -7.26 -5.03
C LEU A 91 -1.63 -6.88 -4.42
N ASP A 92 -0.94 -5.87 -4.98
CA ASP A 92 0.34 -5.41 -4.43
C ASP A 92 0.20 -4.82 -3.01
N VAL A 93 -0.92 -4.17 -2.69
CA VAL A 93 -1.23 -3.65 -1.36
C VAL A 93 -1.60 -4.77 -0.39
N ALA A 94 -2.41 -5.74 -0.82
CA ALA A 94 -2.76 -6.89 0.01
C ALA A 94 -1.52 -7.71 0.41
N VAL A 95 -0.61 -7.97 -0.52
CA VAL A 95 0.67 -8.65 -0.25
C VAL A 95 1.53 -7.87 0.74
N LEU A 96 1.55 -6.52 0.65
CA LEU A 96 2.24 -5.67 1.62
C LEU A 96 1.62 -5.75 3.00
N LYS A 97 0.28 -5.62 3.10
CA LYS A 97 -0.46 -5.64 4.37
C LYS A 97 -0.47 -7.02 5.04
N ALA A 98 -0.33 -8.07 4.27
CA ALA A 98 -0.12 -9.43 4.75
C ALA A 98 1.31 -9.69 5.25
N ASN A 99 2.22 -8.70 5.19
CA ASN A 99 3.64 -8.81 5.53
C ASN A 99 4.44 -9.81 4.67
N PHE A 100 3.95 -10.14 3.46
CA PHE A 100 4.72 -10.93 2.48
C PHE A 100 5.70 -10.08 1.67
N ALA A 101 5.75 -8.78 1.94
CA ALA A 101 6.74 -7.86 1.41
C ALA A 101 6.96 -6.71 2.41
N ARG A 102 8.19 -6.19 2.47
CA ARG A 102 8.57 -5.10 3.38
C ARG A 102 8.19 -3.71 2.85
N THR A 103 7.99 -3.57 1.56
CA THR A 103 7.66 -2.30 0.92
C THR A 103 6.71 -2.49 -0.26
N ILE A 104 5.90 -1.47 -0.57
CA ILE A 104 5.00 -1.52 -1.74
C ILE A 104 5.76 -1.77 -3.06
N MET A 105 7.01 -1.31 -3.18
CA MET A 105 7.81 -1.55 -4.37
C MET A 105 8.26 -3.01 -4.49
N GLN A 106 8.58 -3.64 -3.37
CA GLN A 106 8.91 -5.07 -3.32
C GLN A 106 7.67 -5.91 -3.61
N ALA A 107 6.54 -5.62 -2.96
CA ALA A 107 5.27 -6.29 -3.23
C ALA A 107 4.91 -6.22 -4.72
N ARG A 108 4.99 -5.04 -5.31
CA ARG A 108 4.75 -4.83 -6.73
C ARG A 108 5.69 -5.62 -7.63
N GLN A 109 6.97 -5.72 -7.27
CA GLN A 109 7.94 -6.52 -8.01
C GLN A 109 7.62 -8.01 -7.92
N PHE A 110 7.28 -8.52 -6.75
CA PHE A 110 6.88 -9.90 -6.56
C PHE A 110 5.66 -10.25 -7.38
N VAL A 111 4.62 -9.43 -7.34
CA VAL A 111 3.43 -9.64 -8.17
C VAL A 111 3.78 -9.60 -9.66
N SER A 112 4.52 -8.57 -10.13
CA SER A 112 4.90 -8.45 -11.56
C SER A 112 5.78 -9.60 -12.05
N HIS A 113 6.53 -10.24 -11.16
CA HIS A 113 7.31 -11.46 -11.46
C HIS A 113 6.47 -12.74 -11.28
N ALA A 114 5.15 -12.58 -11.09
CA ALA A 114 4.22 -13.68 -10.94
C ALA A 114 4.59 -14.67 -9.81
N HIS A 115 4.96 -14.13 -8.65
CA HIS A 115 5.24 -14.95 -7.47
C HIS A 115 3.95 -15.53 -6.85
N PHE A 116 2.79 -14.94 -7.14
CA PHE A 116 1.52 -15.29 -6.52
C PHE A 116 0.54 -15.93 -7.49
N VAL A 117 -0.32 -16.78 -6.94
CA VAL A 117 -1.54 -17.28 -7.56
C VAL A 117 -2.73 -16.77 -6.74
N VAL A 118 -3.82 -16.44 -7.41
CA VAL A 118 -5.09 -16.05 -6.79
C VAL A 118 -6.12 -17.08 -7.20
N ASN A 119 -6.72 -17.76 -6.22
CA ASN A 119 -7.65 -18.86 -6.47
C ASN A 119 -7.11 -19.92 -7.46
N GLY A 120 -5.83 -20.26 -7.31
CA GLY A 120 -5.16 -21.23 -8.18
C GLY A 120 -4.69 -20.68 -9.54
N GLN A 121 -5.04 -19.45 -9.90
CA GLN A 121 -4.65 -18.84 -11.17
C GLN A 121 -3.47 -17.89 -10.98
N LYS A 122 -2.49 -17.97 -11.87
CA LYS A 122 -1.32 -17.08 -11.89
C LYS A 122 -1.75 -15.64 -12.20
N VAL A 123 -1.35 -14.70 -11.33
CA VAL A 123 -1.61 -13.26 -11.52
C VAL A 123 -0.29 -12.49 -11.44
N ASP A 124 -0.01 -11.68 -12.47
CA ASP A 124 1.19 -10.83 -12.57
C ASP A 124 0.86 -9.33 -12.66
N ILE A 125 -0.41 -8.97 -12.43
CA ILE A 125 -0.91 -7.60 -12.50
C ILE A 125 -1.00 -7.01 -11.08
N PRO A 126 -0.11 -6.06 -10.68
CA PRO A 126 -0.13 -5.46 -9.35
C PRO A 126 -1.40 -4.72 -8.98
N SER A 127 -2.13 -4.22 -9.98
CA SER A 127 -3.41 -3.51 -9.82
C SER A 127 -4.63 -4.43 -9.87
N TYR A 128 -4.43 -5.76 -9.90
CA TYR A 128 -5.53 -6.72 -9.81
C TYR A 128 -6.36 -6.44 -8.56
N GLN A 129 -7.67 -6.39 -8.72
CA GLN A 129 -8.59 -6.11 -7.60
C GLN A 129 -9.00 -7.44 -6.96
N ILE A 130 -8.69 -7.58 -5.70
CA ILE A 130 -9.10 -8.74 -4.89
C ILE A 130 -10.50 -8.55 -4.34
N SER A 131 -11.17 -9.66 -4.11
CA SER A 131 -12.53 -9.74 -3.56
C SER A 131 -12.54 -10.48 -2.22
N ALA A 132 -13.61 -10.31 -1.45
CA ALA A 132 -13.79 -11.10 -0.24
C ALA A 132 -13.89 -12.59 -0.60
N GLY A 133 -13.24 -13.45 0.17
CA GLY A 133 -13.14 -14.89 -0.09
C GLY A 133 -11.97 -15.29 -0.99
N ASP A 134 -11.26 -14.35 -1.63
CA ASP A 134 -10.09 -14.68 -2.44
C ASP A 134 -8.96 -15.25 -1.59
N VAL A 135 -8.30 -16.24 -2.15
CA VAL A 135 -7.14 -16.91 -1.58
C VAL A 135 -5.92 -16.62 -2.46
N ILE A 136 -4.91 -16.00 -1.87
CA ILE A 136 -3.65 -15.66 -2.53
C ILE A 136 -2.56 -16.56 -1.95
N GLU A 137 -1.85 -17.27 -2.80
CA GLU A 137 -0.77 -18.19 -2.39
C GLU A 137 0.52 -17.89 -3.13
N VAL A 138 1.64 -18.15 -2.46
CA VAL A 138 2.95 -18.14 -3.13
C VAL A 138 3.06 -19.39 -4.00
N ARG A 139 3.56 -19.23 -5.22
CA ARG A 139 3.78 -20.35 -6.14
C ARG A 139 4.71 -21.39 -5.54
N GLU A 140 4.38 -22.68 -5.68
CA GLU A 140 5.13 -23.82 -5.14
C GLU A 140 6.64 -23.72 -5.40
N LYS A 141 7.03 -23.44 -6.65
CA LYS A 141 8.44 -23.34 -7.06
C LYS A 141 9.23 -22.27 -6.31
N LEU A 142 8.58 -21.34 -5.63
CA LEU A 142 9.22 -20.23 -4.94
C LEU A 142 9.27 -20.42 -3.42
N LYS A 143 8.46 -21.28 -2.85
CA LYS A 143 8.36 -21.50 -1.40
C LYS A 143 9.72 -21.89 -0.79
N ASP A 144 10.50 -22.68 -1.48
CA ASP A 144 11.82 -23.16 -1.03
C ASP A 144 12.96 -22.17 -1.24
N THR A 145 12.70 -21.03 -1.89
CA THR A 145 13.76 -20.05 -2.14
C THR A 145 14.23 -19.37 -0.85
N PRO A 146 15.51 -18.99 -0.75
CA PRO A 146 16.04 -18.29 0.43
C PRO A 146 15.26 -17.04 0.80
N LEU A 147 14.71 -16.35 -0.21
CA LEU A 147 13.90 -15.16 -0.02
C LEU A 147 12.65 -15.42 0.83
N TYR A 148 11.86 -16.44 0.47
CA TYR A 148 10.63 -16.75 1.19
C TYR A 148 10.89 -17.42 2.53
N LYS A 149 11.96 -18.21 2.68
CA LYS A 149 12.41 -18.73 3.97
C LYS A 149 12.78 -17.61 4.94
N THR A 150 13.49 -16.57 4.45
CA THR A 150 13.81 -15.39 5.29
C THR A 150 12.55 -14.62 5.68
N LEU A 151 11.61 -14.39 4.75
CA LEU A 151 10.35 -13.73 5.04
C LEU A 151 9.49 -14.51 6.05
N GLN A 152 9.51 -15.83 5.97
CA GLN A 152 8.83 -16.70 6.92
C GLN A 152 9.41 -16.55 8.33
N LEU A 153 10.75 -16.61 8.48
CA LEU A 153 11.42 -16.40 9.76
C LEU A 153 11.11 -15.04 10.36
N GLU A 154 11.17 -13.97 9.56
CA GLU A 154 10.82 -12.62 10.01
C GLU A 154 9.36 -12.50 10.46
N SER A 155 8.45 -13.18 9.76
CA SER A 155 7.03 -13.20 10.13
C SER A 155 6.79 -13.99 11.43
N GLU A 156 7.53 -15.06 11.67
CA GLU A 156 7.47 -15.82 12.92
C GLU A 156 8.04 -15.02 14.10
N GLU A 157 9.14 -14.30 13.90
CA GLU A 157 9.69 -13.38 14.91
C GLU A 157 8.72 -12.24 15.22
N PHE A 158 8.07 -11.70 14.20
CA PHE A 158 7.04 -10.67 14.37
C PHE A 158 5.85 -11.20 15.18
N LEU A 159 5.40 -12.43 14.94
CA LEU A 159 4.36 -13.09 15.73
C LEU A 159 4.73 -13.26 17.20
N LYS A 160 5.98 -13.67 17.49
CA LYS A 160 6.46 -13.84 18.87
C LYS A 160 6.50 -12.51 19.64
N ASN A 161 6.80 -11.42 18.94
CA ASN A 161 6.91 -10.08 19.50
C ASN A 161 5.57 -9.35 19.59
N ASN A 162 4.56 -9.77 18.81
CA ASN A 162 3.25 -9.15 18.76
C ASN A 162 2.24 -9.87 19.65
N LYS A 163 1.73 -9.16 20.66
CA LYS A 163 0.67 -9.66 21.56
C LYS A 163 -0.66 -9.99 20.87
N SER A 164 -0.87 -9.49 19.65
CA SER A 164 -2.10 -9.72 18.88
C SER A 164 -2.17 -11.09 18.19
N GLY A 165 -1.05 -11.82 18.12
CA GLY A 165 -0.99 -13.14 17.43
C GLY A 165 -1.29 -13.12 15.94
N LYS A 166 -1.39 -11.94 15.32
CA LYS A 166 -1.68 -11.77 13.89
C LYS A 166 -0.44 -11.30 13.14
N VAL A 167 -0.18 -11.88 11.98
CA VAL A 167 0.89 -11.44 11.06
C VAL A 167 0.46 -10.25 10.23
N SER A 168 -0.81 -10.23 9.80
CA SER A 168 -1.34 -9.14 8.99
C SER A 168 -1.44 -7.84 9.77
N ALA A 169 -1.10 -6.74 9.12
CA ALA A 169 -1.23 -5.39 9.69
C ALA A 169 -2.70 -4.94 9.83
N VAL A 170 -3.65 -5.70 9.29
CA VAL A 170 -5.07 -5.33 9.19
C VAL A 170 -5.98 -6.53 9.42
N ASP A 171 -7.20 -6.29 9.92
CA ASP A 171 -8.14 -7.34 10.32
C ASP A 171 -8.88 -8.01 9.15
N TRP A 172 -8.97 -7.37 8.01
CA TRP A 172 -9.66 -7.90 6.83
C TRP A 172 -8.85 -8.93 6.04
N ILE A 173 -7.55 -9.07 6.36
CA ILE A 173 -6.63 -10.05 5.78
C ILE A 173 -6.21 -11.04 6.85
N ASP A 174 -6.27 -12.32 6.52
CA ASP A 174 -5.67 -13.40 7.30
C ASP A 174 -4.43 -13.93 6.57
N ALA A 175 -3.30 -13.88 7.22
CA ALA A 175 -2.03 -14.28 6.64
C ALA A 175 -1.43 -15.44 7.43
N ASP A 176 -1.20 -16.56 6.74
CA ASP A 176 -0.46 -17.71 7.27
C ASP A 176 0.91 -17.80 6.58
N PRO A 177 1.98 -17.35 7.26
CA PRO A 177 3.32 -17.41 6.70
C PRO A 177 3.84 -18.84 6.51
N LYS A 178 3.39 -19.79 7.33
CA LYS A 178 3.83 -21.19 7.24
C LYS A 178 3.29 -21.87 6.00
N ALA A 179 2.01 -21.63 5.71
CA ALA A 179 1.37 -22.14 4.49
C ALA A 179 1.65 -21.27 3.26
N PHE A 180 2.31 -20.11 3.41
CA PHE A 180 2.48 -19.09 2.34
C PHE A 180 1.16 -18.68 1.72
N LYS A 181 0.13 -18.48 2.56
CA LYS A 181 -1.26 -18.24 2.17
C LYS A 181 -1.78 -16.95 2.79
N ILE A 182 -2.55 -16.21 2.00
CA ILE A 182 -3.26 -15.00 2.41
C ILE A 182 -4.73 -15.20 2.05
N THR A 183 -5.63 -15.07 3.02
CA THR A 183 -7.07 -15.18 2.82
C THR A 183 -7.72 -13.83 3.05
N ILE A 184 -8.56 -13.39 2.13
CA ILE A 184 -9.30 -12.14 2.25
C ILE A 184 -10.64 -12.42 2.94
N LYS A 185 -10.77 -12.04 4.21
CA LYS A 185 -11.97 -12.31 5.01
C LYS A 185 -13.16 -11.45 4.58
N ARG A 186 -12.91 -10.16 4.38
CA ARG A 186 -13.89 -9.16 3.97
C ARG A 186 -13.23 -8.06 3.13
N LEU A 187 -14.00 -7.19 2.54
CA LEU A 187 -13.46 -5.99 1.93
C LEU A 187 -13.08 -4.96 3.03
N PRO A 188 -12.07 -4.11 2.77
CA PRO A 188 -11.68 -3.07 3.71
C PRO A 188 -12.79 -2.04 3.91
N GLU A 189 -12.99 -1.65 5.16
CA GLU A 189 -13.93 -0.63 5.61
C GLU A 189 -13.20 0.65 6.04
N THR A 190 -13.96 1.69 6.41
CA THR A 190 -13.44 3.02 6.77
C THR A 190 -12.41 2.96 7.90
N GLN A 191 -12.56 2.05 8.85
CA GLN A 191 -11.63 1.85 9.98
C GLN A 191 -10.29 1.22 9.58
N ASP A 192 -10.25 0.48 8.45
CA ASP A 192 -9.06 -0.22 7.98
C ASP A 192 -8.13 0.68 7.14
N TYR A 193 -8.60 1.87 6.78
CA TYR A 193 -7.86 2.77 5.91
C TYR A 193 -6.76 3.53 6.69
N ASP A 194 -5.68 3.83 5.99
CA ASP A 194 -4.59 4.63 6.56
C ASP A 194 -5.06 6.06 6.85
N GLN A 195 -5.23 6.38 8.15
CA GLN A 195 -5.63 7.69 8.65
C GLN A 195 -4.65 8.81 8.25
N SER A 196 -3.44 8.47 7.85
CA SER A 196 -2.44 9.45 7.41
C SER A 196 -2.77 10.06 6.04
N VAL A 197 -3.74 9.48 5.32
CA VAL A 197 -4.14 9.88 3.97
C VAL A 197 -5.34 10.82 4.02
N ASP A 198 -5.16 12.07 3.61
CA ASP A 198 -6.24 13.06 3.52
C ASP A 198 -6.98 12.92 2.17
N MET A 199 -7.90 11.97 2.12
CA MET A 199 -8.66 11.67 0.89
C MET A 199 -9.63 12.81 0.50
N ARG A 200 -10.14 13.59 1.46
CA ARG A 200 -11.03 14.73 1.15
C ARG A 200 -10.34 15.73 0.25
N LYS A 201 -9.12 16.14 0.59
CA LYS A 201 -8.31 17.03 -0.25
C LYS A 201 -8.02 16.48 -1.65
N ILE A 202 -7.94 15.17 -1.79
CA ILE A 202 -7.72 14.51 -3.08
C ILE A 202 -8.98 14.59 -3.95
N ILE A 203 -10.14 14.30 -3.37
CA ILE A 203 -11.42 14.42 -4.07
C ILE A 203 -11.65 15.87 -4.51
N GLU A 204 -11.47 16.84 -3.62
CA GLU A 204 -11.58 18.28 -3.94
C GLU A 204 -10.63 18.71 -5.06
N PHE A 205 -9.41 18.11 -5.11
CA PHE A 205 -8.45 18.42 -6.17
C PHE A 205 -8.93 17.97 -7.55
N TYR A 206 -9.61 16.83 -7.64
CA TYR A 206 -10.10 16.28 -8.91
C TYR A 206 -11.51 16.76 -9.29
N SER A 207 -12.26 17.34 -8.35
CA SER A 207 -13.62 17.87 -8.57
C SER A 207 -13.61 19.31 -9.12
N LYS A 208 -12.44 19.92 -9.24
CA LYS A 208 -12.22 21.18 -9.93
C LYS A 208 -11.96 20.92 -11.42
#